data_2d1486d3f1e7b277aa970f42725868ab
#
_entry.id   2d1486d3f1e7b277aa970f42725868ab
#
_cell.length_a   1.000
_cell.length_b   1.000
_cell.length_c   1.000
_cell.angle_alpha   90.00
_cell.angle_beta   90.00
_cell.angle_gamma   90.00
#
_symmetry.space_group_name_H-M   'P 1'
#
loop_
_entity.id
_entity.type
_entity.pdbx_description
1 polymer ?
#
loop_
_entity_poly.entity_id
_entity_poly.type
_entity_poly.pdbx_seq_one_letter_code
_entity_poly.pdbx_strand_id
1 'polypeptide(L)'
;MNSTLAEEFTISHTYESGLVEERNLAESFILWAQGETVDSQRSRHSMDYSTARIAREDLPDNVSWWDIVDFIDGKKVVADKTSSWSYGKTEDEIKHLRKERKKQADEKRMARQKTANKFFDRFMHEGLDDKTQERFLAEYNRRFNSYVIPKYENLPLYIDGMNAYKGKTAFKLYDQQLKGAARLSAKGNGLLAYDVGVGKTATGIVANINQIQTGRSKRPLIIVPNAVYSKWVTDIKQLFPNLKVNELYNFSDDHIKKFRDAEDNHKLNIPASSISVCTYEAFKHITFTDKSCCGELFEDFSKLLSADFDGSANEKAAMGEKIMGTIGTASCVNDANYVFFEKCGFDNITVDEAHNFKNLWVAPKPKNKGDANEYAGIPSGSPSKRAIKLFAMTQLVQRHNDNRNVFLLTATPFTNSPVEVYSMLTYIGRERLIASGIYSLRDFMNQFAHTKLELGVNTKGEIDYRQVMKDWKELPALQNLLTEFIDKVDGEEARIIRPKKFSHVKELDLSPLQKKIMEAEEEHMMNVTEN
;
A
#
# COMPACT_ATOMS: atom_id res chain seq x y z
N MET A 1 -15.37 -6.88 -13.30
CA MET A 1 -16.32 -5.77 -13.50
C MET A 1 -16.14 -4.81 -12.33
N ASN A 2 -15.93 -3.53 -12.55
CA ASN A 2 -15.96 -2.56 -11.46
C ASN A 2 -17.43 -2.37 -11.07
N SER A 3 -17.81 -2.75 -9.86
CA SER A 3 -19.20 -2.72 -9.39
C SER A 3 -19.83 -1.33 -9.53
N THR A 4 -19.08 -0.29 -9.21
CA THR A 4 -19.54 1.10 -9.27
C THR A 4 -19.88 1.55 -10.69
N LEU A 5 -19.03 1.23 -11.68
CA LEU A 5 -19.32 1.59 -13.07
C LEU A 5 -20.52 0.80 -13.63
N ALA A 6 -20.66 -0.46 -13.22
CA ALA A 6 -21.78 -1.30 -13.64
C ALA A 6 -23.13 -0.83 -13.07
N GLU A 7 -23.12 -0.19 -11.90
CA GLU A 7 -24.31 0.39 -11.26
C GLU A 7 -24.66 1.78 -11.82
N GLU A 8 -23.65 2.57 -12.19
CA GLU A 8 -23.83 3.96 -12.64
C GLU A 8 -24.02 4.10 -14.14
N PHE A 9 -23.49 3.16 -14.95
CA PHE A 9 -23.65 3.21 -16.42
C PHE A 9 -25.05 2.71 -16.81
N THR A 10 -25.86 3.61 -17.38
CA THR A 10 -27.23 3.30 -17.80
C THR A 10 -27.36 3.02 -19.28
N ILE A 11 -28.26 2.11 -19.63
CA ILE A 11 -28.61 1.70 -20.99
C ILE A 11 -30.11 1.94 -21.17
N SER A 12 -30.47 2.63 -22.25
CA SER A 12 -31.85 2.89 -22.60
C SER A 12 -32.43 1.67 -23.31
N HIS A 13 -33.47 1.08 -22.75
CA HIS A 13 -34.24 0.00 -23.35
C HIS A 13 -35.56 0.55 -23.88
N THR A 14 -35.83 0.36 -25.18
CA THR A 14 -37.09 0.76 -25.79
C THR A 14 -38.00 -0.45 -25.91
N TYR A 15 -39.16 -0.33 -25.34
CA TYR A 15 -40.22 -1.36 -25.36
C TYR A 15 -40.98 -1.33 -26.68
N GLU A 16 -41.66 -2.43 -27.05
CA GLU A 16 -42.56 -2.48 -28.20
C GLU A 16 -43.71 -1.46 -28.06
N SER A 17 -44.11 -1.12 -26.84
CA SER A 17 -45.05 -0.06 -26.51
C SER A 17 -44.57 1.36 -26.80
N GLY A 18 -43.28 1.55 -27.16
CA GLY A 18 -42.63 2.84 -27.33
C GLY A 18 -42.14 3.48 -26.01
N LEU A 19 -42.34 2.84 -24.88
CA LEU A 19 -41.80 3.29 -23.58
C LEU A 19 -40.28 3.09 -23.59
N VAL A 20 -39.56 4.08 -23.07
CA VAL A 20 -38.09 4.00 -22.90
C VAL A 20 -37.81 3.96 -21.39
N GLU A 21 -37.09 2.94 -20.95
CA GLU A 21 -36.64 2.79 -19.57
C GLU A 21 -35.10 2.73 -19.54
N GLU A 22 -34.50 3.43 -18.58
CA GLU A 22 -33.08 3.35 -18.34
C GLU A 22 -32.77 2.33 -17.26
N ARG A 23 -31.87 1.39 -17.55
CA ARG A 23 -31.40 0.37 -16.61
C ARG A 23 -29.90 0.39 -16.53
N ASN A 24 -29.36 0.06 -15.37
CA ASN A 24 -27.92 -0.05 -15.23
C ASN A 24 -27.35 -1.27 -16.00
N LEU A 25 -26.03 -1.26 -16.20
CA LEU A 25 -25.35 -2.30 -16.99
C LEU A 25 -25.56 -3.72 -16.38
N ALA A 26 -25.62 -3.84 -15.06
CA ALA A 26 -25.81 -5.12 -14.39
C ALA A 26 -27.22 -5.68 -14.63
N GLU A 27 -28.25 -4.83 -14.56
CA GLU A 27 -29.62 -5.22 -14.86
C GLU A 27 -29.81 -5.55 -16.33
N SER A 28 -29.21 -4.77 -17.23
CA SER A 28 -29.23 -5.02 -18.67
C SER A 28 -28.56 -6.36 -19.02
N PHE A 29 -27.47 -6.71 -18.35
CA PHE A 29 -26.84 -8.02 -18.50
C PHE A 29 -27.77 -9.17 -18.04
N ILE A 30 -28.45 -9.03 -16.92
CA ILE A 30 -29.37 -10.04 -16.42
C ILE A 30 -30.51 -10.28 -17.41
N LEU A 31 -31.14 -9.22 -17.91
CA LEU A 31 -32.21 -9.30 -18.90
C LEU A 31 -31.73 -9.97 -20.19
N TRP A 32 -30.59 -9.55 -20.70
CA TRP A 32 -30.01 -10.17 -21.89
C TRP A 32 -29.78 -11.68 -21.68
N ALA A 33 -29.23 -12.06 -20.54
CA ALA A 33 -28.95 -13.46 -20.23
C ALA A 33 -30.23 -14.29 -20.15
N GLN A 34 -31.30 -13.74 -19.61
CA GLN A 34 -32.63 -14.38 -19.52
C GLN A 34 -33.32 -14.51 -20.88
N GLY A 35 -32.80 -13.87 -21.93
CA GLY A 35 -33.41 -13.87 -23.28
C GLY A 35 -34.70 -13.08 -23.35
N GLU A 36 -34.96 -12.22 -22.38
CA GLU A 36 -36.22 -11.51 -22.27
C GLU A 36 -36.28 -10.31 -23.19
N THR A 37 -37.39 -10.18 -23.86
CA THR A 37 -37.92 -8.91 -24.31
C THR A 37 -38.43 -8.14 -23.08
N VAL A 38 -38.30 -6.86 -23.09
CA VAL A 38 -38.39 -5.93 -21.95
C VAL A 38 -39.70 -5.98 -21.15
N ASP A 39 -40.71 -6.72 -21.61
CA ASP A 39 -42.05 -6.78 -21.00
C ASP A 39 -42.25 -7.87 -19.93
N SER A 40 -41.24 -8.68 -19.63
CA SER A 40 -41.42 -9.76 -18.67
C SER A 40 -41.09 -9.33 -17.24
N GLN A 41 -42.06 -9.52 -16.31
CA GLN A 41 -41.90 -9.29 -14.86
C GLN A 41 -41.18 -10.45 -14.15
N ARG A 42 -40.26 -11.13 -14.82
CA ARG A 42 -39.57 -12.26 -14.17
C ARG A 42 -38.60 -11.79 -13.10
N SER A 43 -38.50 -12.59 -12.05
CA SER A 43 -37.50 -12.37 -11.00
C SER A 43 -36.08 -12.45 -11.57
N ARG A 44 -35.17 -11.56 -11.15
CA ARG A 44 -33.74 -11.58 -11.51
C ARG A 44 -33.09 -12.96 -11.34
N HIS A 45 -33.58 -13.76 -10.40
CA HIS A 45 -33.06 -15.09 -10.10
C HIS A 45 -33.73 -16.21 -10.89
N SER A 46 -34.82 -15.92 -11.59
CA SER A 46 -35.51 -16.93 -12.43
C SER A 46 -34.78 -17.09 -13.77
N MET A 47 -34.65 -18.31 -14.24
CA MET A 47 -34.08 -18.60 -15.55
C MET A 47 -34.90 -19.68 -16.24
N ASP A 48 -35.40 -19.36 -17.42
CA ASP A 48 -36.02 -20.31 -18.33
C ASP A 48 -35.06 -20.62 -19.45
N TYR A 49 -34.38 -21.75 -19.35
CA TYR A 49 -33.35 -22.14 -20.32
C TYR A 49 -33.89 -22.42 -21.73
N SER A 50 -35.20 -22.50 -21.92
CA SER A 50 -35.79 -22.65 -23.25
C SER A 50 -35.77 -21.33 -24.05
N THR A 51 -35.73 -20.19 -23.36
CA THR A 51 -35.73 -18.86 -23.97
C THR A 51 -34.43 -18.07 -23.66
N ALA A 52 -33.68 -18.51 -22.68
CA ALA A 52 -32.46 -17.84 -22.24
C ALA A 52 -31.35 -17.88 -23.31
N ARG A 53 -30.54 -16.81 -23.36
CA ARG A 53 -29.34 -16.76 -24.21
C ARG A 53 -28.17 -17.56 -23.65
N ILE A 54 -28.26 -17.93 -22.37
CA ILE A 54 -27.30 -18.79 -21.66
C ILE A 54 -27.94 -20.17 -21.52
N ALA A 55 -27.30 -21.20 -22.10
CA ALA A 55 -27.74 -22.56 -21.97
C ALA A 55 -27.36 -23.13 -20.58
N ARG A 56 -28.14 -24.11 -20.10
CA ARG A 56 -27.83 -24.79 -18.82
C ARG A 56 -26.45 -25.45 -18.86
N GLU A 57 -26.01 -25.93 -20.02
CA GLU A 57 -24.73 -26.59 -20.27
C GLU A 57 -23.54 -25.62 -20.18
N ASP A 58 -23.77 -24.31 -20.31
CA ASP A 58 -22.74 -23.28 -20.13
C ASP A 58 -22.38 -23.06 -18.65
N LEU A 59 -23.24 -23.52 -17.72
CA LEU A 59 -23.02 -23.44 -16.28
C LEU A 59 -22.33 -24.72 -15.77
N PRO A 60 -21.23 -24.61 -15.00
CA PRO A 60 -20.65 -25.76 -14.29
C PRO A 60 -21.67 -26.41 -13.34
N ASP A 61 -21.49 -27.71 -13.06
CA ASP A 61 -22.42 -28.49 -12.23
C ASP A 61 -22.67 -27.88 -10.83
N ASN A 62 -21.65 -27.25 -10.27
CA ASN A 62 -21.69 -26.63 -8.95
C ASN A 62 -22.10 -25.14 -8.97
N VAL A 63 -22.50 -24.57 -10.12
CA VAL A 63 -22.89 -23.18 -10.30
C VAL A 63 -24.28 -23.11 -10.90
N SER A 64 -25.15 -22.38 -10.25
CA SER A 64 -26.50 -22.07 -10.73
C SER A 64 -26.58 -20.61 -11.23
N TRP A 65 -27.67 -20.29 -11.93
CA TRP A 65 -27.95 -18.90 -12.29
C TRP A 65 -28.05 -17.98 -11.06
N TRP A 66 -28.61 -18.46 -9.97
CA TRP A 66 -28.65 -17.74 -8.70
C TRP A 66 -27.26 -17.31 -8.23
N ASP A 67 -26.29 -18.20 -8.39
CA ASP A 67 -24.90 -17.90 -7.99
C ASP A 67 -24.28 -16.80 -8.86
N ILE A 68 -24.69 -16.72 -10.15
CA ILE A 68 -24.23 -15.66 -11.05
C ILE A 68 -24.84 -14.30 -10.63
N VAL A 69 -26.15 -14.27 -10.37
CA VAL A 69 -26.83 -13.04 -9.89
C VAL A 69 -26.27 -12.59 -8.53
N ASP A 70 -26.06 -13.51 -7.61
CA ASP A 70 -25.46 -13.21 -6.31
C ASP A 70 -24.01 -12.70 -6.43
N PHE A 71 -23.28 -13.14 -7.46
CA PHE A 71 -21.96 -12.61 -7.76
C PHE A 71 -22.00 -11.16 -8.26
N ILE A 72 -22.97 -10.86 -9.13
CA ILE A 72 -23.21 -9.50 -9.65
C ILE A 72 -23.62 -8.58 -8.49
N ASP A 73 -24.48 -9.05 -7.59
CA ASP A 73 -24.91 -8.33 -6.39
C ASP A 73 -23.82 -8.24 -5.29
N GLY A 74 -22.59 -8.71 -5.55
CA GLY A 74 -21.50 -8.66 -4.59
C GLY A 74 -21.62 -9.59 -3.38
N LYS A 75 -22.61 -10.50 -3.39
CA LYS A 75 -22.84 -11.43 -2.29
C LYS A 75 -21.74 -12.50 -2.20
N LYS A 76 -21.27 -12.78 -1.00
CA LYS A 76 -20.20 -13.77 -0.76
C LYS A 76 -20.75 -15.18 -0.73
N VAL A 77 -20.02 -16.15 -1.30
CA VAL A 77 -20.26 -17.58 -1.05
C VAL A 77 -19.85 -17.88 0.38
N VAL A 78 -20.78 -18.29 1.20
CA VAL A 78 -20.54 -18.66 2.60
C VAL A 78 -20.58 -20.18 2.70
N ALA A 79 -19.56 -20.78 3.33
CA ALA A 79 -19.63 -22.20 3.68
C ALA A 79 -20.78 -22.43 4.66
N ASP A 80 -21.57 -23.45 4.39
CA ASP A 80 -22.80 -23.74 5.15
C ASP A 80 -22.51 -23.94 6.64
N LYS A 81 -23.15 -23.17 7.52
CA LYS A 81 -22.94 -23.16 8.98
C LYS A 81 -23.95 -24.03 9.75
N THR A 82 -24.67 -24.90 9.09
CA THR A 82 -25.72 -25.67 9.77
C THR A 82 -25.16 -26.56 10.87
N SER A 83 -25.62 -26.38 12.08
CA SER A 83 -25.25 -27.15 13.28
C SER A 83 -25.65 -28.63 13.22
N SER A 84 -26.61 -28.97 12.37
CA SER A 84 -27.16 -30.34 12.23
C SER A 84 -26.16 -31.38 11.72
N TRP A 85 -25.11 -30.97 11.00
CA TRP A 85 -24.12 -31.90 10.43
C TRP A 85 -23.01 -32.31 11.41
N SER A 86 -22.89 -31.64 12.54
CA SER A 86 -21.91 -31.94 13.58
C SER A 86 -22.44 -32.85 14.68
N TYR A 87 -23.74 -33.15 14.67
CA TYR A 87 -24.35 -33.99 15.69
C TYR A 87 -23.84 -35.42 15.63
N GLY A 88 -23.34 -35.94 16.75
CA GLY A 88 -22.84 -37.32 16.87
C GLY A 88 -21.48 -37.61 16.23
N LYS A 89 -20.72 -36.59 15.81
CA LYS A 89 -19.40 -36.70 15.20
C LYS A 89 -18.28 -36.32 16.17
N THR A 90 -17.13 -36.95 15.98
CA THR A 90 -15.92 -36.62 16.73
C THR A 90 -15.36 -35.22 16.29
N GLU A 91 -14.52 -34.65 17.10
CA GLU A 91 -13.93 -33.32 16.83
C GLU A 91 -13.08 -33.32 15.54
N ASP A 92 -12.40 -34.44 15.26
CA ASP A 92 -11.60 -34.61 14.05
C ASP A 92 -12.47 -34.78 12.78
N GLU A 93 -13.58 -35.50 12.87
CA GLU A 93 -14.56 -35.61 11.79
C GLU A 93 -15.21 -34.25 11.47
N ILE A 94 -15.50 -33.46 12.50
CA ILE A 94 -16.03 -32.10 12.36
C ILE A 94 -15.00 -31.19 11.67
N LYS A 95 -13.71 -31.31 12.04
CA LYS A 95 -12.62 -30.56 11.44
C LYS A 95 -12.42 -30.92 9.96
N HIS A 96 -12.48 -32.21 9.64
CA HIS A 96 -12.39 -32.69 8.24
C HIS A 96 -13.56 -32.17 7.40
N LEU A 97 -14.80 -32.27 7.89
CA LEU A 97 -15.98 -31.77 7.21
C LEU A 97 -15.98 -30.25 7.01
N ARG A 98 -15.43 -29.48 7.97
CA ARG A 98 -15.24 -28.03 7.80
C ARG A 98 -14.24 -27.74 6.69
N LYS A 99 -13.16 -28.50 6.60
CA LYS A 99 -12.14 -28.36 5.55
C LYS A 99 -12.74 -28.65 4.16
N GLU A 100 -13.49 -29.75 4.04
CA GLU A 100 -14.15 -30.10 2.78
C GLU A 100 -15.18 -29.06 2.33
N ARG A 101 -16.03 -28.57 3.25
CA ARG A 101 -17.03 -27.55 2.93
C ARG A 101 -16.39 -26.21 2.54
N LYS A 102 -15.29 -25.84 3.21
CA LYS A 102 -14.51 -24.66 2.80
C LYS A 102 -13.98 -24.85 1.39
N LYS A 103 -13.39 -26.00 1.09
CA LYS A 103 -12.90 -26.33 -0.25
C LYS A 103 -13.99 -26.23 -1.30
N GLN A 104 -15.16 -26.83 -1.05
CA GLN A 104 -16.31 -26.75 -1.96
C GLN A 104 -16.80 -25.31 -2.16
N ALA A 105 -16.84 -24.50 -1.09
CA ALA A 105 -17.21 -23.08 -1.19
C ALA A 105 -16.20 -22.27 -2.02
N ASP A 106 -14.90 -22.57 -1.89
CA ASP A 106 -13.84 -21.93 -2.65
C ASP A 106 -13.87 -22.32 -4.14
N GLU A 107 -14.07 -23.61 -4.42
CA GLU A 107 -14.29 -24.12 -5.79
C GLU A 107 -15.51 -23.46 -6.45
N LYS A 108 -16.62 -23.39 -5.73
CA LYS A 108 -17.84 -22.71 -6.18
C LYS A 108 -17.61 -21.24 -6.45
N ARG A 109 -16.83 -20.55 -5.59
CA ARG A 109 -16.48 -19.14 -5.77
C ARG A 109 -15.70 -18.90 -7.05
N MET A 110 -14.69 -19.73 -7.34
CA MET A 110 -13.90 -19.67 -8.56
C MET A 110 -14.72 -19.95 -9.82
N ALA A 111 -15.50 -21.02 -9.79
CA ALA A 111 -16.34 -21.42 -10.91
C ALA A 111 -17.37 -20.32 -11.23
N ARG A 112 -18.03 -19.79 -10.22
CA ARG A 112 -18.99 -18.67 -10.32
C ARG A 112 -18.36 -17.43 -10.97
N GLN A 113 -17.21 -16.99 -10.48
CA GLN A 113 -16.52 -15.81 -11.00
C GLN A 113 -16.10 -16.00 -12.46
N LYS A 114 -15.51 -17.16 -12.79
CA LYS A 114 -15.07 -17.47 -14.15
C LYS A 114 -16.25 -17.49 -15.13
N THR A 115 -17.35 -18.10 -14.72
CA THR A 115 -18.57 -18.22 -15.54
C THR A 115 -19.24 -16.87 -15.72
N ALA A 116 -19.38 -16.08 -14.65
CA ALA A 116 -19.94 -14.72 -14.72
C ALA A 116 -19.14 -13.82 -15.68
N ASN A 117 -17.81 -13.85 -15.59
CA ASN A 117 -16.96 -13.09 -16.50
C ASN A 117 -17.12 -13.55 -17.96
N LYS A 118 -17.17 -14.86 -18.24
CA LYS A 118 -17.41 -15.40 -19.59
C LYS A 118 -18.73 -14.88 -20.17
N PHE A 119 -19.80 -14.90 -19.36
CA PHE A 119 -21.10 -14.43 -19.81
C PHE A 119 -21.15 -12.92 -19.99
N PHE A 120 -20.48 -12.19 -19.13
CA PHE A 120 -20.38 -10.74 -19.26
C PHE A 120 -19.61 -10.33 -20.53
N ASP A 121 -18.52 -11.02 -20.84
CA ASP A 121 -17.79 -10.79 -22.09
C ASP A 121 -18.69 -11.04 -23.33
N ARG A 122 -19.50 -12.10 -23.31
CA ARG A 122 -20.50 -12.34 -24.35
C ARG A 122 -21.54 -11.23 -24.45
N PHE A 123 -22.06 -10.79 -23.31
CA PHE A 123 -23.03 -9.68 -23.26
C PHE A 123 -22.44 -8.40 -23.86
N MET A 124 -21.20 -8.07 -23.55
CA MET A 124 -20.54 -6.89 -24.11
C MET A 124 -20.47 -6.92 -25.63
N HIS A 125 -20.29 -8.09 -26.23
CA HIS A 125 -20.17 -8.26 -27.68
C HIS A 125 -21.50 -8.54 -28.39
N GLU A 126 -22.42 -9.24 -27.76
CA GLU A 126 -23.65 -9.74 -28.38
C GLU A 126 -24.91 -8.98 -27.91
N GLY A 127 -24.86 -8.41 -26.71
CA GLY A 127 -26.01 -7.79 -26.03
C GLY A 127 -26.06 -6.27 -26.14
N LEU A 128 -24.97 -5.63 -26.53
CA LEU A 128 -24.89 -4.18 -26.68
C LEU A 128 -24.68 -3.81 -28.15
N ASP A 129 -25.38 -2.77 -28.60
CA ASP A 129 -25.11 -2.17 -29.91
C ASP A 129 -23.74 -1.43 -29.89
N ASP A 130 -23.19 -1.21 -31.11
CA ASP A 130 -21.87 -0.59 -31.26
C ASP A 130 -21.80 0.79 -30.61
N LYS A 131 -22.87 1.59 -30.68
CA LYS A 131 -22.94 2.92 -30.08
C LYS A 131 -22.89 2.87 -28.53
N THR A 132 -23.57 1.91 -27.94
CA THR A 132 -23.56 1.69 -26.48
C THR A 132 -22.20 1.15 -26.02
N GLN A 133 -21.58 0.25 -26.80
CA GLN A 133 -20.22 -0.22 -26.55
C GLN A 133 -19.21 0.94 -26.60
N GLU A 134 -19.25 1.78 -27.63
CA GLU A 134 -18.39 2.96 -27.75
C GLU A 134 -18.58 3.93 -26.58
N ARG A 135 -19.85 4.19 -26.19
CA ARG A 135 -20.16 5.05 -25.04
C ARG A 135 -19.62 4.46 -23.74
N PHE A 136 -19.76 3.15 -23.53
CA PHE A 136 -19.21 2.47 -22.36
C PHE A 136 -17.68 2.53 -22.34
N LEU A 137 -17.03 2.26 -23.47
CA LEU A 137 -15.57 2.35 -23.60
C LEU A 137 -15.06 3.79 -23.39
N ALA A 138 -15.79 4.78 -23.92
CA ALA A 138 -15.45 6.18 -23.70
C ALA A 138 -15.55 6.57 -22.22
N GLU A 139 -16.62 6.16 -21.54
CA GLU A 139 -16.79 6.42 -20.10
C GLU A 139 -15.77 5.66 -19.25
N TYR A 140 -15.50 4.40 -19.61
CA TYR A 140 -14.44 3.62 -18.97
C TYR A 140 -13.07 4.29 -19.14
N ASN A 141 -12.75 4.70 -20.38
CA ASN A 141 -11.51 5.40 -20.67
C ASN A 141 -11.43 6.76 -19.96
N ARG A 142 -12.54 7.49 -19.88
CA ARG A 142 -12.61 8.75 -19.15
C ARG A 142 -12.33 8.58 -17.67
N ARG A 143 -12.87 7.52 -17.04
CA ARG A 143 -12.70 7.27 -15.59
C ARG A 143 -11.37 6.61 -15.24
N PHE A 144 -10.90 5.70 -16.07
CA PHE A 144 -9.79 4.82 -15.74
C PHE A 144 -8.55 4.98 -16.63
N ASN A 145 -8.71 5.52 -17.84
CA ASN A 145 -7.63 5.64 -18.82
C ASN A 145 -7.31 7.09 -19.21
N SER A 146 -8.08 8.10 -18.75
CA SER A 146 -7.76 9.50 -19.00
C SER A 146 -6.59 9.91 -18.10
N TYR A 147 -5.40 9.69 -18.63
CA TYR A 147 -4.15 9.81 -17.94
C TYR A 147 -3.30 10.91 -18.56
N VAL A 148 -3.00 11.92 -17.77
CA VAL A 148 -2.00 12.92 -18.10
C VAL A 148 -0.85 12.77 -17.13
N ILE A 149 0.30 12.31 -17.61
CA ILE A 149 1.53 12.36 -16.81
C ILE A 149 1.83 13.83 -16.53
N PRO A 150 1.82 14.27 -15.27
CA PRO A 150 2.19 15.62 -14.94
C PRO A 150 3.61 15.88 -15.42
N LYS A 151 3.79 16.86 -16.31
CA LYS A 151 5.12 17.28 -16.74
C LYS A 151 5.65 18.29 -15.74
N TYR A 152 6.72 17.95 -15.06
CA TYR A 152 7.42 18.83 -14.13
C TYR A 152 8.65 19.48 -14.80
N GLU A 153 8.59 19.69 -16.10
CA GLU A 153 9.64 20.38 -16.85
C GLU A 153 9.52 21.90 -16.61
N ASN A 154 10.64 22.56 -16.47
CA ASN A 154 10.73 24.02 -16.28
C ASN A 154 10.08 24.56 -15.00
N LEU A 155 9.94 23.76 -13.94
CA LEU A 155 9.54 24.28 -12.65
C LEU A 155 10.65 25.14 -12.04
N PRO A 156 10.29 26.27 -11.42
CA PRO A 156 11.27 27.11 -10.77
C PRO A 156 11.88 26.36 -9.58
N LEU A 157 13.21 26.34 -9.54
CA LEU A 157 13.96 25.78 -8.42
C LEU A 157 14.96 26.85 -7.98
N TYR A 158 14.76 27.39 -6.78
CA TYR A 158 15.66 28.37 -6.20
C TYR A 158 16.72 27.68 -5.36
N ILE A 159 17.99 27.85 -5.75
CA ILE A 159 19.14 27.25 -5.07
C ILE A 159 20.21 28.34 -5.00
N ASP A 160 20.34 28.98 -3.86
CA ASP A 160 21.38 29.96 -3.62
C ASP A 160 22.46 29.40 -2.70
N GLY A 161 23.69 29.88 -2.85
CA GLY A 161 24.82 29.52 -2.02
C GLY A 161 25.33 28.08 -2.21
N MET A 162 24.94 27.40 -3.31
CA MET A 162 25.49 26.08 -3.62
C MET A 162 26.93 26.20 -4.09
N ASN A 163 27.82 25.44 -3.46
CA ASN A 163 29.23 25.38 -3.86
C ASN A 163 29.37 24.64 -5.21
N ALA A 164 30.16 25.24 -6.12
CA ALA A 164 30.47 24.61 -7.40
C ALA A 164 31.46 23.43 -7.27
N TYR A 165 32.01 23.20 -6.10
CA TYR A 165 32.96 22.13 -5.84
C TYR A 165 32.53 21.27 -4.65
N LYS A 166 32.68 19.97 -4.79
CA LYS A 166 32.57 18.99 -3.72
C LYS A 166 33.98 18.51 -3.37
N GLY A 167 34.53 19.08 -2.29
CA GLY A 167 35.97 18.95 -2.01
C GLY A 167 36.81 19.62 -3.10
N LYS A 168 37.67 18.86 -3.78
CA LYS A 168 38.50 19.34 -4.89
C LYS A 168 37.89 19.10 -6.28
N THR A 169 36.73 18.42 -6.36
CA THR A 169 36.10 18.02 -7.63
C THR A 169 34.99 18.99 -7.97
N ALA A 170 35.00 19.51 -9.21
CA ALA A 170 33.89 20.29 -9.72
C ALA A 170 32.58 19.50 -9.66
N PHE A 171 31.52 20.10 -9.13
CA PHE A 171 30.24 19.47 -8.92
C PHE A 171 29.13 20.26 -9.62
N LYS A 172 28.38 19.56 -10.46
CA LYS A 172 27.18 20.09 -11.11
C LYS A 172 26.06 19.08 -10.97
N LEU A 173 24.88 19.56 -10.64
CA LEU A 173 23.69 18.73 -10.63
C LEU A 173 23.32 18.30 -12.05
N TYR A 174 22.91 17.05 -12.20
CA TYR A 174 22.36 16.55 -13.46
C TYR A 174 20.91 17.02 -13.62
N ASP A 175 20.42 17.04 -14.86
CA ASP A 175 19.07 17.51 -15.19
C ASP A 175 17.99 16.73 -14.44
N GLN A 176 18.11 15.41 -14.32
CA GLN A 176 17.19 14.59 -13.55
C GLN A 176 17.18 14.93 -12.06
N GLN A 177 18.30 15.35 -11.49
CA GLN A 177 18.38 15.78 -10.09
C GLN A 177 17.67 17.13 -9.88
N LEU A 178 17.84 18.05 -10.82
CA LEU A 178 17.15 19.34 -10.80
C LEU A 178 15.64 19.14 -10.97
N LYS A 179 15.22 18.34 -11.94
CA LYS A 179 13.80 18.01 -12.17
C LYS A 179 13.16 17.35 -10.95
N GLY A 180 13.81 16.36 -10.35
CA GLY A 180 13.32 15.67 -9.16
C GLY A 180 13.22 16.59 -7.94
N ALA A 181 14.21 17.44 -7.72
CA ALA A 181 14.17 18.44 -6.64
C ALA A 181 13.06 19.48 -6.85
N ALA A 182 12.90 19.98 -8.08
CA ALA A 182 11.83 20.90 -8.46
C ALA A 182 10.45 20.28 -8.27
N ARG A 183 10.29 19.02 -8.67
CA ARG A 183 9.05 18.25 -8.50
C ARG A 183 8.68 18.09 -7.03
N LEU A 184 9.62 17.59 -6.18
CA LEU A 184 9.38 17.48 -4.74
C LEU A 184 8.99 18.83 -4.12
N SER A 185 9.71 19.88 -4.50
CA SER A 185 9.45 21.23 -3.99
C SER A 185 8.10 21.79 -4.42
N ALA A 186 7.73 21.60 -5.68
CA ALA A 186 6.46 22.10 -6.22
C ALA A 186 5.27 21.33 -5.66
N LYS A 187 5.34 19.97 -5.66
CA LYS A 187 4.27 19.11 -5.14
C LYS A 187 4.19 19.19 -3.61
N GLY A 188 5.33 19.31 -2.94
CA GLY A 188 5.45 19.33 -1.48
C GLY A 188 5.52 17.95 -0.84
N ASN A 189 5.06 16.93 -1.51
CA ASN A 189 5.17 15.51 -1.11
C ASN A 189 5.62 14.68 -2.30
N GLY A 190 6.37 13.62 -2.03
CA GLY A 190 6.74 12.71 -3.10
C GLY A 190 7.76 11.67 -2.69
N LEU A 191 7.93 10.69 -3.58
CA LEU A 191 8.91 9.63 -3.47
C LEU A 191 9.82 9.64 -4.71
N LEU A 192 11.13 9.77 -4.50
CA LEU A 192 12.12 9.56 -5.55
C LEU A 192 12.51 8.09 -5.60
N ALA A 193 12.05 7.40 -6.62
CA ALA A 193 12.39 6.01 -6.91
C ALA A 193 13.56 5.96 -7.89
N TYR A 194 14.69 6.52 -7.48
CA TYR A 194 15.89 6.62 -8.31
C TYR A 194 16.83 5.44 -8.07
N ASP A 195 17.32 4.86 -9.12
CA ASP A 195 18.31 3.80 -9.05
C ASP A 195 19.56 4.20 -8.28
N VAL A 196 20.33 3.20 -7.85
CA VAL A 196 21.60 3.43 -7.18
C VAL A 196 22.56 4.19 -8.13
N GLY A 197 23.12 5.30 -7.63
CA GLY A 197 24.05 6.14 -8.40
C GLY A 197 23.40 7.32 -9.14
N VAL A 198 22.08 7.36 -9.30
CA VAL A 198 21.36 8.48 -9.98
C VAL A 198 21.45 9.79 -9.20
N GLY A 199 21.73 9.72 -7.89
CA GLY A 199 22.00 10.90 -7.07
C GLY A 199 20.86 11.34 -6.17
N LYS A 200 20.07 10.40 -5.64
CA LYS A 200 18.99 10.65 -4.64
C LYS A 200 19.38 11.63 -3.53
N THR A 201 20.56 11.42 -2.95
CA THR A 201 21.07 12.24 -1.84
C THR A 201 21.19 13.72 -2.25
N ALA A 202 21.82 14.01 -3.39
CA ALA A 202 21.96 15.40 -3.88
C ALA A 202 20.59 16.01 -4.20
N THR A 203 19.70 15.26 -4.83
CA THR A 203 18.32 15.69 -5.13
C THR A 203 17.55 16.00 -3.86
N GLY A 204 17.64 15.13 -2.84
CA GLY A 204 16.98 15.32 -1.54
C GLY A 204 17.54 16.54 -0.78
N ILE A 205 18.86 16.76 -0.80
CA ILE A 205 19.49 17.93 -0.20
C ILE A 205 18.95 19.20 -0.88
N VAL A 206 19.01 19.26 -2.20
CA VAL A 206 18.56 20.43 -2.98
C VAL A 206 17.07 20.73 -2.77
N ALA A 207 16.22 19.71 -2.72
CA ALA A 207 14.80 19.89 -2.44
C ALA A 207 14.58 20.53 -1.05
N ASN A 208 15.28 20.06 -0.02
CA ASN A 208 15.19 20.64 1.32
C ASN A 208 15.71 22.09 1.39
N ILE A 209 16.82 22.38 0.69
CA ILE A 209 17.36 23.74 0.60
C ILE A 209 16.36 24.67 -0.08
N ASN A 210 15.77 24.25 -1.18
CA ASN A 210 14.74 25.04 -1.84
C ASN A 210 13.54 25.31 -0.90
N GLN A 211 13.12 24.33 -0.10
CA GLN A 211 12.04 24.54 0.89
C GLN A 211 12.43 25.59 1.94
N ILE A 212 13.68 25.57 2.43
CA ILE A 212 14.20 26.57 3.38
C ILE A 212 14.24 27.96 2.73
N GLN A 213 14.83 28.07 1.54
CA GLN A 213 15.06 29.35 0.87
C GLN A 213 13.79 30.01 0.37
N THR A 214 12.76 29.20 0.05
CA THR A 214 11.42 29.70 -0.32
C THR A 214 10.50 29.91 0.88
N GLY A 215 10.98 29.67 2.11
CA GLY A 215 10.21 29.84 3.34
C GLY A 215 9.12 28.81 3.58
N ARG A 216 9.07 27.75 2.79
CA ARG A 216 8.09 26.66 2.91
C ARG A 216 8.43 25.67 4.03
N SER A 217 9.68 25.62 4.47
CA SER A 217 10.13 24.89 5.64
C SER A 217 11.17 25.70 6.39
N LYS A 218 11.15 25.64 7.71
CA LYS A 218 12.13 26.31 8.59
C LYS A 218 13.09 25.32 9.24
N ARG A 219 12.65 24.09 9.48
CA ARG A 219 13.39 23.07 10.25
C ARG A 219 13.19 21.68 9.66
N PRO A 220 13.70 21.40 8.44
CA PRO A 220 13.61 20.06 7.88
C PRO A 220 14.41 19.06 8.71
N LEU A 221 13.83 17.86 8.88
CA LEU A 221 14.44 16.68 9.48
C LEU A 221 14.70 15.61 8.42
N ILE A 222 15.96 15.24 8.24
CA ILE A 222 16.37 14.15 7.36
C ILE A 222 16.68 12.91 8.20
N ILE A 223 16.01 11.80 7.89
CA ILE A 223 16.13 10.52 8.59
C ILE A 223 16.86 9.54 7.67
N VAL A 224 18.02 9.06 8.10
CA VAL A 224 18.90 8.25 7.25
C VAL A 224 19.40 6.98 7.95
N PRO A 225 19.75 5.91 7.21
CA PRO A 225 20.46 4.77 7.77
C PRO A 225 21.82 5.19 8.37
N ASN A 226 22.21 4.51 9.43
CA ASN A 226 23.47 4.80 10.13
C ASN A 226 24.69 4.76 9.19
N ALA A 227 24.71 3.82 8.25
CA ALA A 227 25.82 3.62 7.29
C ALA A 227 26.06 4.82 6.36
N VAL A 228 25.04 5.61 6.06
CA VAL A 228 25.15 6.75 5.13
C VAL A 228 25.07 8.12 5.83
N TYR A 229 24.92 8.14 7.16
CA TYR A 229 24.77 9.36 7.95
C TYR A 229 25.91 10.36 7.72
N SER A 230 27.15 9.91 7.92
CA SER A 230 28.34 10.76 7.77
C SER A 230 28.45 11.34 6.35
N LYS A 231 28.06 10.56 5.36
CA LYS A 231 28.04 11.03 3.96
C LYS A 231 27.01 12.14 3.77
N TRP A 232 25.79 11.99 4.30
CA TRP A 232 24.75 13.02 4.22
C TRP A 232 25.21 14.34 4.85
N VAL A 233 25.76 14.29 6.06
CA VAL A 233 26.26 15.47 6.77
C VAL A 233 27.39 16.13 5.99
N THR A 234 28.36 15.34 5.49
CA THR A 234 29.49 15.84 4.70
C THR A 234 29.03 16.46 3.40
N ASP A 235 28.11 15.82 2.67
CA ASP A 235 27.60 16.30 1.40
C ASP A 235 26.86 17.63 1.58
N ILE A 236 26.02 17.77 2.61
CA ILE A 236 25.32 19.04 2.92
C ILE A 236 26.33 20.16 3.20
N LYS A 237 27.31 19.93 4.09
CA LYS A 237 28.33 20.92 4.46
C LYS A 237 29.23 21.33 3.29
N GLN A 238 29.54 20.39 2.39
CA GLN A 238 30.34 20.68 1.20
C GLN A 238 29.57 21.46 0.15
N LEU A 239 28.32 21.08 -0.09
CA LEU A 239 27.47 21.72 -1.11
C LEU A 239 26.92 23.09 -0.63
N PHE A 240 26.64 23.21 0.66
CA PHE A 240 26.09 24.43 1.25
C PHE A 240 26.84 24.81 2.53
N PRO A 241 28.08 25.34 2.41
CA PRO A 241 28.96 25.59 3.56
C PRO A 241 28.40 26.61 4.58
N ASN A 242 27.53 27.50 4.13
CA ASN A 242 26.90 28.52 4.99
C ASN A 242 25.64 28.02 5.71
N LEU A 243 25.16 26.80 5.39
CA LEU A 243 24.00 26.23 6.01
C LEU A 243 24.34 25.59 7.36
N LYS A 244 23.56 25.90 8.38
CA LYS A 244 23.70 25.24 9.69
C LYS A 244 23.14 23.83 9.63
N VAL A 245 23.97 22.82 9.93
CA VAL A 245 23.60 21.42 10.02
C VAL A 245 23.55 21.00 11.47
N ASN A 246 22.40 20.50 11.92
CA ASN A 246 22.21 19.93 13.25
C ASN A 246 22.41 18.43 13.16
N GLU A 247 23.47 17.93 13.75
CA GLU A 247 23.86 16.53 13.72
C GLU A 247 23.20 15.79 14.88
N LEU A 248 22.16 15.01 14.59
CA LEU A 248 21.38 14.26 15.59
C LEU A 248 21.69 12.75 15.44
N TYR A 249 22.97 12.39 15.68
CA TYR A 249 23.42 11.02 15.49
C TYR A 249 22.86 10.06 16.55
N ASN A 250 22.98 10.43 17.83
CA ASN A 250 22.52 9.64 18.96
C ASN A 250 22.06 10.56 20.10
N PHE A 251 20.92 10.28 20.71
CA PHE A 251 20.35 11.12 21.76
C PHE A 251 20.98 10.92 23.14
N SER A 252 21.78 9.88 23.34
CA SER A 252 22.59 9.66 24.54
C SER A 252 23.93 10.41 24.55
N ASP A 253 24.35 10.97 23.40
CA ASP A 253 25.64 11.63 23.28
C ASP A 253 25.62 13.04 23.86
N ASP A 254 26.74 13.44 24.48
CA ASP A 254 26.99 14.80 24.97
C ASP A 254 26.82 15.85 23.84
N HIS A 255 27.01 15.43 22.60
CA HIS A 255 26.86 16.28 21.43
C HIS A 255 25.43 16.83 21.25
N ILE A 256 24.41 16.08 21.66
CA ILE A 256 23.00 16.49 21.58
C ILE A 256 22.62 17.38 22.76
N LYS A 257 23.33 17.31 23.88
CA LYS A 257 23.09 18.19 25.04
C LYS A 257 23.07 19.67 24.65
N LYS A 258 23.89 20.06 23.67
CA LYS A 258 23.91 21.45 23.17
C LYS A 258 22.63 21.92 22.48
N PHE A 259 21.81 20.99 21.98
CA PHE A 259 20.53 21.29 21.35
C PHE A 259 19.36 21.18 22.33
N ARG A 260 19.55 20.57 23.51
CA ARG A 260 18.48 20.45 24.48
C ARG A 260 18.12 21.81 25.07
N ASP A 261 16.82 21.99 25.27
CA ASP A 261 16.32 23.16 25.99
C ASP A 261 16.75 23.07 27.47
N ALA A 262 17.05 24.21 28.07
CA ALA A 262 17.52 24.27 29.46
C ALA A 262 16.42 23.95 30.49
N GLU A 263 15.15 24.23 30.12
CA GLU A 263 13.99 24.06 30.99
C GLU A 263 13.21 22.78 30.68
N ASP A 264 13.34 22.26 29.44
CA ASP A 264 12.63 21.07 28.98
C ASP A 264 13.58 20.09 28.27
N ASN A 265 14.01 19.08 29.00
CA ASN A 265 14.93 18.04 28.51
C ASN A 265 14.38 17.26 27.29
N HIS A 266 13.10 17.31 27.03
CA HIS A 266 12.45 16.62 25.90
C HIS A 266 12.29 17.51 24.67
N LYS A 267 12.76 18.73 24.72
CA LYS A 267 12.73 19.71 23.63
C LYS A 267 14.12 19.94 23.06
N LEU A 268 14.22 20.04 21.74
CA LEU A 268 15.43 20.48 21.07
C LEU A 268 15.23 21.90 20.52
N ASN A 269 16.17 22.78 20.87
CA ASN A 269 16.24 24.13 20.32
C ASN A 269 16.90 24.11 18.95
N ILE A 270 16.14 23.72 17.94
CA ILE A 270 16.59 23.67 16.56
C ILE A 270 16.43 25.06 15.94
N PRO A 271 17.50 25.70 15.46
CA PRO A 271 17.42 27.00 14.81
C PRO A 271 16.56 26.97 13.55
N ALA A 272 15.86 28.05 13.29
CA ALA A 272 15.20 28.23 12.00
C ALA A 272 16.24 28.35 10.87
N SER A 273 15.84 28.03 9.65
CA SER A 273 16.71 28.01 8.46
C SER A 273 17.96 27.14 8.63
N SER A 274 17.79 26.01 9.35
CA SER A 274 18.81 25.00 9.52
C SER A 274 18.26 23.61 9.14
N ILE A 275 19.13 22.69 8.82
CA ILE A 275 18.77 21.33 8.46
C ILE A 275 19.22 20.37 9.57
N SER A 276 18.36 19.44 9.94
CA SER A 276 18.69 18.42 10.94
C SER A 276 18.83 17.07 10.25
N VAL A 277 19.85 16.30 10.59
CA VAL A 277 20.08 14.95 10.10
C VAL A 277 20.13 14.00 11.28
N CYS A 278 19.26 12.99 11.28
CA CYS A 278 19.26 11.96 12.32
C CYS A 278 19.41 10.56 11.73
N THR A 279 19.97 9.64 12.53
CA THR A 279 20.05 8.22 12.18
C THR A 279 18.73 7.51 12.45
N TYR A 280 18.55 6.31 11.89
CA TYR A 280 17.43 5.44 12.25
C TYR A 280 17.43 5.06 13.73
N GLU A 281 18.61 4.97 14.36
CA GLU A 281 18.71 4.70 15.79
C GLU A 281 18.27 5.92 16.61
N ALA A 282 18.71 7.11 16.25
CA ALA A 282 18.25 8.34 16.87
C ALA A 282 16.73 8.55 16.70
N PHE A 283 16.20 8.21 15.55
CA PHE A 283 14.76 8.28 15.27
C PHE A 283 13.90 7.45 16.25
N LYS A 284 14.43 6.36 16.81
CA LYS A 284 13.72 5.57 17.84
C LYS A 284 13.43 6.38 19.10
N HIS A 285 14.25 7.37 19.41
CA HIS A 285 14.14 8.23 20.58
C HIS A 285 13.30 9.50 20.34
N ILE A 286 12.85 9.75 19.11
CA ILE A 286 11.87 10.79 18.84
C ILE A 286 10.47 10.19 19.01
N THR A 287 9.65 10.79 19.85
CA THR A 287 8.31 10.29 20.20
C THR A 287 7.32 11.44 20.37
N PHE A 288 6.19 11.21 21.00
CA PHE A 288 5.15 12.23 21.25
C PHE A 288 4.82 12.25 22.75
N THR A 289 4.49 13.45 23.30
CA THR A 289 4.17 13.60 24.74
C THR A 289 2.76 13.23 25.08
N ASP A 290 1.80 13.62 24.24
CA ASP A 290 0.42 13.67 24.66
C ASP A 290 -0.51 13.11 23.60
N LYS A 291 -1.46 12.34 24.12
CA LYS A 291 -2.61 11.88 23.36
C LYS A 291 -3.46 13.04 22.84
N SER A 292 -3.45 14.21 23.52
CA SER A 292 -4.27 15.36 23.16
C SER A 292 -3.75 16.14 21.95
N CYS A 293 -2.42 16.30 21.78
CA CYS A 293 -1.83 16.92 20.60
C CYS A 293 -2.08 16.12 19.32
N CYS A 294 -2.32 14.84 19.49
CA CYS A 294 -2.47 13.87 18.42
C CYS A 294 -3.81 13.11 18.51
N GLY A 295 -4.69 13.43 19.47
CA GLY A 295 -5.87 12.65 19.82
C GLY A 295 -6.75 12.30 18.64
N GLU A 296 -7.15 13.28 17.83
CA GLU A 296 -7.91 13.05 16.62
C GLU A 296 -7.13 12.27 15.57
N LEU A 297 -5.84 12.57 15.41
CA LEU A 297 -4.95 11.85 14.49
C LEU A 297 -4.86 10.36 14.88
N PHE A 298 -4.80 10.09 16.18
CA PHE A 298 -4.73 8.73 16.70
C PHE A 298 -6.05 8.00 16.65
N GLU A 299 -7.16 8.68 16.86
CA GLU A 299 -8.49 8.10 16.65
C GLU A 299 -8.68 7.73 15.18
N ASP A 300 -8.34 8.61 14.26
CA ASP A 300 -8.38 8.34 12.83
C ASP A 300 -7.44 7.20 12.44
N PHE A 301 -6.26 7.17 13.03
CA PHE A 301 -5.27 6.13 12.78
C PHE A 301 -5.70 4.78 13.38
N SER A 302 -6.23 4.78 14.59
CA SER A 302 -6.80 3.59 15.22
C SER A 302 -7.99 3.06 14.42
N LYS A 303 -8.89 3.94 13.96
CA LYS A 303 -10.01 3.59 13.07
C LYS A 303 -9.51 3.03 11.75
N LEU A 304 -8.51 3.65 11.14
CA LEU A 304 -7.93 3.24 9.87
C LEU A 304 -7.29 1.84 9.96
N LEU A 305 -6.45 1.60 10.96
CA LEU A 305 -5.83 0.30 11.17
C LEU A 305 -6.83 -0.78 11.62
N SER A 306 -7.86 -0.38 12.36
CA SER A 306 -8.90 -1.29 12.79
C SER A 306 -9.96 -1.59 11.71
N ALA A 307 -10.09 -0.77 10.70
CA ALA A 307 -11.01 -1.01 9.57
C ALA A 307 -10.68 -2.29 8.82
N ASP A 308 -9.38 -2.59 8.68
CA ASP A 308 -8.90 -3.81 8.03
C ASP A 308 -8.82 -5.03 8.96
N PHE A 309 -9.01 -4.81 10.27
CA PHE A 309 -8.94 -5.87 11.26
C PHE A 309 -10.33 -6.50 11.49
N ASP A 310 -10.49 -7.74 11.09
CA ASP A 310 -11.73 -8.53 11.25
C ASP A 310 -11.92 -9.05 12.69
N GLY A 311 -11.61 -8.24 13.70
CA GLY A 311 -11.79 -8.57 15.11
C GLY A 311 -13.07 -8.00 15.71
N SER A 312 -13.42 -8.48 16.89
CA SER A 312 -14.45 -7.88 17.75
C SER A 312 -14.09 -6.45 18.13
N ALA A 313 -15.05 -5.67 18.60
CA ALA A 313 -14.81 -4.30 19.06
C ALA A 313 -13.71 -4.21 20.13
N ASN A 314 -13.65 -5.19 21.04
CA ASN A 314 -12.62 -5.27 22.08
C ASN A 314 -11.22 -5.54 21.50
N GLU A 315 -11.10 -6.43 20.51
CA GLU A 315 -9.82 -6.71 19.84
C GLU A 315 -9.34 -5.50 19.04
N LYS A 316 -10.25 -4.77 18.41
CA LYS A 316 -9.95 -3.51 17.71
C LYS A 316 -9.45 -2.44 18.68
N ALA A 317 -10.08 -2.31 19.84
CA ALA A 317 -9.66 -1.40 20.89
C ALA A 317 -8.27 -1.77 21.42
N ALA A 318 -8.02 -3.04 21.73
CA ALA A 318 -6.71 -3.53 22.19
C ALA A 318 -5.60 -3.32 21.14
N MET A 319 -5.91 -3.47 19.84
CA MET A 319 -4.99 -3.14 18.76
C MET A 319 -4.68 -1.65 18.72
N GLY A 320 -5.70 -0.80 18.87
CA GLY A 320 -5.55 0.65 18.98
C GLY A 320 -4.64 1.06 20.15
N GLU A 321 -4.86 0.49 21.33
CA GLU A 321 -4.01 0.73 22.52
C GLU A 321 -2.56 0.30 22.30
N LYS A 322 -2.34 -0.84 21.64
CA LYS A 322 -0.99 -1.32 21.30
C LYS A 322 -0.28 -0.38 20.33
N ILE A 323 -0.99 0.17 19.37
CA ILE A 323 -0.48 1.17 18.43
C ILE A 323 -0.13 2.46 19.16
N MET A 324 -1.03 2.91 20.03
CA MET A 324 -0.82 4.09 20.86
C MET A 324 0.41 3.93 21.77
N GLY A 325 0.58 2.77 22.40
CA GLY A 325 1.77 2.44 23.19
C GLY A 325 3.08 2.40 22.37
N THR A 326 2.99 2.27 21.05
CA THR A 326 4.15 2.32 20.15
C THR A 326 4.61 3.75 19.85
N ILE A 327 3.68 4.69 19.82
CA ILE A 327 3.95 6.09 19.45
C ILE A 327 4.44 6.90 20.64
N GLY A 328 3.87 6.69 21.81
CA GLY A 328 4.29 7.33 23.05
C GLY A 328 3.92 6.49 24.26
N THR A 329 4.87 6.15 25.10
CA THR A 329 4.63 5.47 26.38
C THR A 329 4.87 6.42 27.53
N ALA A 330 4.12 6.26 28.61
CA ALA A 330 4.32 7.00 29.85
C ALA A 330 5.78 6.85 30.40
N SER A 331 6.46 5.75 30.06
CA SER A 331 7.86 5.52 30.41
C SER A 331 8.83 6.49 29.70
N CYS A 332 8.48 7.01 28.52
CA CYS A 332 9.33 7.95 27.79
C CYS A 332 9.35 9.35 28.44
N VAL A 333 8.33 9.69 29.24
CA VAL A 333 8.21 11.03 29.88
C VAL A 333 9.30 11.22 30.96
N ASN A 334 9.76 10.16 31.58
CA ASN A 334 10.79 10.22 32.63
C ASN A 334 12.21 9.92 32.11
N ASP A 335 12.35 9.57 30.82
CA ASP A 335 13.65 9.23 30.23
C ASP A 335 14.17 10.38 29.36
N ALA A 336 15.22 11.05 29.84
CA ALA A 336 15.87 12.16 29.16
C ALA A 336 16.46 11.79 27.79
N ASN A 337 16.54 10.52 27.43
CA ASN A 337 16.98 10.10 26.08
C ASN A 337 15.90 10.31 25.02
N TYR A 338 14.64 10.52 25.39
CA TYR A 338 13.57 10.81 24.45
C TYR A 338 13.38 12.29 24.23
N VAL A 339 13.02 12.65 23.02
CA VAL A 339 12.58 14.01 22.63
C VAL A 339 11.19 13.90 22.02
N PHE A 340 10.41 14.97 22.20
CA PHE A 340 9.05 15.01 21.71
C PHE A 340 8.98 15.81 20.42
N PHE A 341 8.51 15.15 19.37
CA PHE A 341 8.50 15.66 18.01
C PHE A 341 7.80 17.01 17.90
N GLU A 342 6.63 17.13 18.52
CA GLU A 342 5.82 18.35 18.54
C GLU A 342 6.48 19.53 19.21
N LYS A 343 7.46 19.27 20.10
CA LYS A 343 8.21 20.35 20.78
C LYS A 343 9.45 20.80 20.02
N CYS A 344 9.92 20.00 19.05
CA CYS A 344 11.15 20.33 18.30
C CYS A 344 10.91 21.28 17.10
N GLY A 345 9.67 21.43 16.69
CA GLY A 345 9.27 22.33 15.59
C GLY A 345 9.75 21.90 14.23
N PHE A 346 9.97 20.58 14.02
CA PHE A 346 10.24 20.05 12.68
C PHE A 346 9.00 20.19 11.80
N ASP A 347 9.19 20.74 10.61
CA ASP A 347 8.12 21.10 9.67
C ASP A 347 8.27 20.48 8.28
N ASN A 348 9.29 19.64 8.07
CA ASN A 348 9.51 18.84 6.88
C ASN A 348 10.21 17.53 7.28
N ILE A 349 9.81 16.44 6.67
CA ILE A 349 10.44 15.12 6.88
C ILE A 349 10.95 14.59 5.56
N THR A 350 12.24 14.27 5.52
CA THR A 350 12.87 13.55 4.42
C THR A 350 13.40 12.22 4.93
N VAL A 351 13.05 11.10 4.27
CA VAL A 351 13.49 9.76 4.67
C VAL A 351 14.31 9.14 3.54
N ASP A 352 15.58 8.85 3.83
CA ASP A 352 16.42 8.08 2.92
C ASP A 352 16.24 6.57 3.16
N GLU A 353 16.32 5.78 2.07
CA GLU A 353 16.02 4.35 2.04
C GLU A 353 14.64 4.02 2.66
N ALA A 354 13.63 4.77 2.22
CA ALA A 354 12.27 4.75 2.75
C ALA A 354 11.61 3.35 2.69
N HIS A 355 12.10 2.43 1.85
CA HIS A 355 11.64 1.04 1.81
C HIS A 355 11.77 0.31 3.17
N ASN A 356 12.63 0.80 4.09
CA ASN A 356 12.72 0.29 5.45
C ASN A 356 11.48 0.56 6.31
N PHE A 357 10.56 1.39 5.84
CA PHE A 357 9.30 1.76 6.49
C PHE A 357 8.06 1.17 5.79
N LYS A 358 8.24 0.30 4.82
CA LYS A 358 7.17 -0.29 3.98
C LYS A 358 6.16 -1.16 4.76
N ASN A 359 6.53 -1.68 5.93
CA ASN A 359 5.69 -2.54 6.76
C ASN A 359 4.79 -1.72 7.72
N LEU A 360 4.14 -0.69 7.20
CA LEU A 360 3.12 0.07 7.93
C LEU A 360 1.81 -0.73 8.02
N TRP A 361 1.46 -1.40 6.93
CA TRP A 361 0.28 -2.24 6.82
C TRP A 361 0.71 -3.70 6.76
N VAL A 362 -0.07 -4.56 7.38
CA VAL A 362 0.11 -6.00 7.36
C VAL A 362 -1.24 -6.66 7.16
N ALA A 363 -1.26 -7.81 6.51
CA ALA A 363 -2.49 -8.56 6.38
C ALA A 363 -3.04 -8.92 7.77
N PRO A 364 -4.34 -8.79 8.00
CA PRO A 364 -4.95 -9.23 9.25
C PRO A 364 -4.69 -10.73 9.46
N LYS A 365 -4.46 -11.11 10.71
CA LYS A 365 -4.34 -12.51 11.06
C LYS A 365 -5.68 -13.22 10.80
N PRO A 366 -5.66 -14.47 10.30
CA PRO A 366 -6.88 -15.24 10.17
C PRO A 366 -7.55 -15.43 11.54
N LYS A 367 -8.89 -15.42 11.57
CA LYS A 367 -9.69 -15.51 12.80
C LYS A 367 -9.44 -16.78 13.60
N ASN A 368 -9.17 -17.90 12.91
CA ASN A 368 -8.93 -19.17 13.55
C ASN A 368 -7.49 -19.62 13.29
N LYS A 369 -6.88 -20.25 14.30
CA LYS A 369 -5.56 -20.87 14.17
C LYS A 369 -5.65 -22.00 13.14
N GLY A 370 -5.02 -21.80 11.99
CA GLY A 370 -5.05 -22.74 10.86
C GLY A 370 -5.82 -22.29 9.61
N ASP A 371 -6.55 -21.16 9.67
CA ASP A 371 -7.12 -20.54 8.47
C ASP A 371 -6.00 -19.91 7.63
N ALA A 372 -6.09 -20.02 6.31
CA ALA A 372 -5.19 -19.33 5.41
C ALA A 372 -5.42 -17.81 5.51
N ASN A 373 -4.35 -17.02 5.38
CA ASN A 373 -4.48 -15.57 5.26
C ASN A 373 -5.35 -15.23 4.05
N GLU A 374 -6.20 -14.23 4.18
CA GLU A 374 -7.06 -13.74 3.08
C GLU A 374 -6.23 -13.35 1.86
N TYR A 375 -4.98 -12.95 2.09
CA TYR A 375 -4.01 -12.62 1.05
C TYR A 375 -2.72 -13.40 1.29
N ALA A 376 -2.54 -14.54 0.62
CA ALA A 376 -1.30 -15.31 0.70
C ALA A 376 -0.13 -14.50 0.11
N GLY A 377 1.02 -14.58 0.75
CA GLY A 377 2.23 -13.84 0.34
C GLY A 377 2.32 -12.42 0.90
N ILE A 378 1.30 -11.92 1.59
CA ILE A 378 1.38 -10.68 2.33
C ILE A 378 1.82 -10.98 3.78
N PRO A 379 2.83 -10.28 4.32
CA PRO A 379 3.26 -10.49 5.70
C PRO A 379 2.09 -10.33 6.65
N SER A 380 1.82 -11.36 7.47
CA SER A 380 0.87 -11.28 8.57
C SER A 380 1.62 -10.98 9.86
N GLY A 381 1.04 -10.19 10.74
CA GLY A 381 1.68 -9.89 12.01
C GLY A 381 1.25 -8.56 12.60
N SER A 382 2.20 -7.88 13.25
CA SER A 382 2.01 -6.52 13.73
C SER A 382 2.76 -5.54 12.82
N PRO A 383 2.21 -4.35 12.58
CA PRO A 383 2.92 -3.29 11.87
C PRO A 383 4.27 -2.96 12.53
N SER A 384 5.23 -2.52 11.75
CA SER A 384 6.53 -2.10 12.26
C SER A 384 6.37 -0.86 13.15
N LYS A 385 6.88 -0.92 14.38
CA LYS A 385 6.88 0.22 15.32
C LYS A 385 7.47 1.49 14.69
N ARG A 386 8.55 1.33 13.91
CA ARG A 386 9.21 2.41 13.20
C ARG A 386 8.30 3.02 12.12
N ALA A 387 7.58 2.18 11.37
CA ALA A 387 6.67 2.61 10.33
C ALA A 387 5.46 3.37 10.92
N ILE A 388 4.88 2.87 12.02
CA ILE A 388 3.79 3.55 12.74
C ILE A 388 4.24 4.93 13.21
N LYS A 389 5.42 5.03 13.82
CA LYS A 389 5.97 6.30 14.32
C LYS A 389 6.19 7.30 13.18
N LEU A 390 6.78 6.86 12.06
CA LEU A 390 6.96 7.71 10.88
C LEU A 390 5.61 8.18 10.34
N PHE A 391 4.62 7.31 10.27
CA PHE A 391 3.29 7.69 9.80
C PHE A 391 2.70 8.80 10.67
N ALA A 392 2.72 8.65 11.99
CA ALA A 392 2.23 9.69 12.90
C ALA A 392 2.94 11.04 12.67
N MET A 393 4.27 11.03 12.51
CA MET A 393 5.05 12.25 12.26
C MET A 393 4.73 12.87 10.91
N THR A 394 4.63 12.07 9.84
CA THR A 394 4.31 12.59 8.50
C THR A 394 2.91 13.18 8.44
N GLN A 395 1.93 12.55 9.08
CA GLN A 395 0.56 13.10 9.15
C GLN A 395 0.51 14.39 9.96
N LEU A 396 1.27 14.51 11.04
CA LEU A 396 1.34 15.73 11.83
C LEU A 396 1.97 16.86 11.01
N VAL A 397 3.09 16.60 10.32
CA VAL A 397 3.74 17.58 9.43
C VAL A 397 2.80 18.01 8.32
N GLN A 398 2.14 17.11 7.64
CA GLN A 398 1.20 17.41 6.56
C GLN A 398 0.02 18.25 7.05
N ARG A 399 -0.54 17.92 8.20
CA ARG A 399 -1.67 18.66 8.81
C ARG A 399 -1.33 20.12 9.10
N HIS A 400 -0.07 20.41 9.47
CA HIS A 400 0.40 21.75 9.76
C HIS A 400 1.00 22.50 8.56
N ASN A 401 1.12 21.84 7.40
CA ASN A 401 1.77 22.39 6.21
C ASN A 401 0.94 22.16 4.93
N ASP A 402 -0.38 22.31 4.98
CA ASP A 402 -1.29 22.19 3.83
C ASP A 402 -1.07 20.90 3.03
N ASN A 403 -0.99 19.78 3.73
CA ASN A 403 -0.69 18.43 3.20
C ASN A 403 0.64 18.32 2.44
N ARG A 404 1.69 19.03 2.89
CA ARG A 404 3.00 19.11 2.25
C ARG A 404 4.13 18.68 3.19
N ASN A 405 5.34 18.70 2.66
CA ASN A 405 6.60 18.59 3.37
C ASN A 405 6.98 17.17 3.82
N VAL A 406 6.68 16.16 2.98
CA VAL A 406 7.13 14.78 3.19
C VAL A 406 7.83 14.24 1.93
N PHE A 407 9.12 13.96 2.03
CA PHE A 407 9.95 13.45 0.93
C PHE A 407 10.50 12.06 1.27
N LEU A 408 10.24 11.10 0.42
CA LEU A 408 10.75 9.75 0.53
C LEU A 408 11.77 9.47 -0.58
N LEU A 409 12.88 8.84 -0.24
CA LEU A 409 13.95 8.51 -1.17
C LEU A 409 14.25 7.02 -1.08
N THR A 410 14.27 6.31 -2.21
CA THR A 410 14.67 4.90 -2.23
C THR A 410 15.01 4.45 -3.64
N ALA A 411 15.83 3.42 -3.78
CA ALA A 411 16.06 2.77 -5.07
C ALA A 411 15.00 1.69 -5.38
N THR A 412 14.39 1.14 -4.34
CA THR A 412 13.47 0.01 -4.42
C THR A 412 12.16 0.32 -3.71
N PRO A 413 11.28 1.14 -4.31
CA PRO A 413 10.05 1.58 -3.65
C PRO A 413 9.12 0.42 -3.31
N PHE A 414 9.11 -0.61 -4.16
CA PHE A 414 8.27 -1.80 -4.01
C PHE A 414 9.11 -3.03 -4.38
N THR A 415 9.02 -4.08 -3.57
CA THR A 415 9.78 -5.31 -3.83
C THR A 415 8.91 -6.53 -3.99
N ASN A 416 7.92 -6.72 -3.10
CA ASN A 416 7.25 -8.02 -2.99
C ASN A 416 5.73 -7.95 -2.85
N SER A 417 5.14 -6.77 -2.60
CA SER A 417 3.73 -6.73 -2.19
C SER A 417 3.05 -5.41 -2.55
N PRO A 418 1.77 -5.45 -2.99
CA PRO A 418 0.95 -4.26 -3.17
C PRO A 418 0.75 -3.46 -1.87
N VAL A 419 0.88 -4.11 -0.71
CA VAL A 419 0.82 -3.44 0.60
C VAL A 419 1.97 -2.44 0.78
N GLU A 420 3.13 -2.72 0.18
CA GLU A 420 4.27 -1.79 0.20
C GLU A 420 3.94 -0.51 -0.59
N VAL A 421 3.26 -0.65 -1.73
CA VAL A 421 2.77 0.48 -2.53
C VAL A 421 1.82 1.34 -1.73
N TYR A 422 0.81 0.71 -1.13
CA TYR A 422 -0.16 1.39 -0.28
C TYR A 422 0.51 2.09 0.91
N SER A 423 1.48 1.43 1.56
CA SER A 423 2.23 2.01 2.67
C SER A 423 2.98 3.28 2.26
N MET A 424 3.68 3.25 1.11
CA MET A 424 4.39 4.44 0.61
C MET A 424 3.43 5.57 0.27
N LEU A 425 2.34 5.28 -0.45
CA LEU A 425 1.33 6.28 -0.79
C LEU A 425 0.65 6.87 0.46
N THR A 426 0.44 6.06 1.51
CA THR A 426 -0.16 6.52 2.76
C THR A 426 0.69 7.58 3.46
N TYR A 427 2.04 7.53 3.36
CA TYR A 427 2.91 8.57 3.92
C TYR A 427 2.81 9.91 3.19
N ILE A 428 2.64 9.90 1.87
CA ILE A 428 2.82 11.08 1.01
C ILE A 428 1.56 11.56 0.31
N GLY A 429 0.53 10.74 0.23
CA GLY A 429 -0.67 11.02 -0.56
C GLY A 429 -1.97 10.52 0.09
N ARG A 430 -2.06 10.47 1.42
CA ARG A 430 -3.25 9.95 2.11
C ARG A 430 -4.53 10.71 1.76
N GLU A 431 -4.47 12.02 1.68
CA GLU A 431 -5.63 12.84 1.29
C GLU A 431 -6.13 12.47 -0.10
N ARG A 432 -5.20 12.24 -1.04
CA ARG A 432 -5.53 11.81 -2.40
C ARG A 432 -6.14 10.41 -2.43
N LEU A 433 -5.65 9.48 -1.59
CA LEU A 433 -6.27 8.16 -1.42
C LEU A 433 -7.71 8.29 -0.93
N ILE A 434 -7.95 9.08 0.11
CA ILE A 434 -9.29 9.35 0.66
C ILE A 434 -10.19 9.98 -0.40
N ALA A 435 -9.71 10.98 -1.13
CA ALA A 435 -10.45 11.62 -2.21
C ALA A 435 -10.78 10.66 -3.38
N SER A 436 -10.05 9.55 -3.49
CA SER A 436 -10.31 8.47 -4.45
C SER A 436 -11.21 7.35 -3.89
N GLY A 437 -11.76 7.51 -2.68
CA GLY A 437 -12.57 6.50 -2.01
C GLY A 437 -11.78 5.34 -1.40
N ILE A 438 -10.47 5.51 -1.23
CA ILE A 438 -9.57 4.49 -0.67
C ILE A 438 -9.27 4.85 0.78
N TYR A 439 -10.07 4.36 1.70
CA TYR A 439 -9.96 4.66 3.14
C TYR A 439 -9.09 3.66 3.88
N SER A 440 -8.94 2.45 3.35
CA SER A 440 -8.31 1.31 4.01
C SER A 440 -7.44 0.51 3.03
N LEU A 441 -6.57 -0.36 3.57
CA LEU A 441 -5.82 -1.33 2.76
C LEU A 441 -6.77 -2.24 1.97
N ARG A 442 -7.90 -2.62 2.56
CA ARG A 442 -8.92 -3.46 1.91
C ARG A 442 -9.50 -2.77 0.68
N ASP A 443 -9.81 -1.47 0.76
CA ASP A 443 -10.30 -0.70 -0.39
C ASP A 443 -9.25 -0.66 -1.50
N PHE A 444 -7.99 -0.40 -1.15
CA PHE A 444 -6.89 -0.42 -2.08
C PHE A 444 -6.73 -1.79 -2.78
N MET A 445 -6.75 -2.87 -2.00
CA MET A 445 -6.65 -4.22 -2.53
C MET A 445 -7.85 -4.58 -3.40
N ASN A 446 -9.06 -4.22 -2.98
CA ASN A 446 -10.28 -4.46 -3.76
C ASN A 446 -10.27 -3.71 -5.09
N GLN A 447 -9.71 -2.51 -5.12
CA GLN A 447 -9.66 -1.69 -6.32
C GLN A 447 -8.53 -2.13 -7.26
N PHE A 448 -7.34 -2.42 -6.75
CA PHE A 448 -6.14 -2.58 -7.59
C PHE A 448 -5.57 -4.00 -7.63
N ALA A 449 -5.92 -4.88 -6.72
CA ALA A 449 -5.36 -6.22 -6.69
C ALA A 449 -6.32 -7.25 -7.28
N HIS A 450 -5.82 -8.06 -8.23
CA HIS A 450 -6.51 -9.22 -8.72
C HIS A 450 -6.00 -10.45 -7.98
N THR A 451 -6.85 -11.02 -7.14
CA THR A 451 -6.53 -12.24 -6.39
C THR A 451 -7.16 -13.46 -7.06
N LYS A 452 -6.40 -14.54 -7.16
CA LYS A 452 -6.88 -15.85 -7.61
C LYS A 452 -6.66 -16.88 -6.51
N LEU A 453 -7.57 -17.84 -6.42
CA LEU A 453 -7.36 -19.01 -5.60
C LEU A 453 -6.44 -19.97 -6.37
N GLU A 454 -5.30 -20.29 -5.79
CA GLU A 454 -4.36 -21.29 -6.31
C GLU A 454 -4.20 -22.44 -5.34
N LEU A 455 -4.00 -23.62 -5.92
CA LEU A 455 -3.55 -24.78 -5.16
C LEU A 455 -2.11 -24.54 -4.72
N GLY A 456 -1.87 -24.54 -3.43
CA GLY A 456 -0.55 -24.42 -2.83
C GLY A 456 -0.36 -25.52 -1.79
N VAL A 457 0.89 -25.82 -1.49
CA VAL A 457 1.24 -26.72 -0.39
C VAL A 457 1.43 -25.84 0.86
N ASN A 458 0.76 -26.17 1.95
CA ASN A 458 0.96 -25.48 3.23
C ASN A 458 2.25 -25.97 3.90
N THR A 459 2.64 -25.35 5.02
CA THR A 459 3.83 -25.72 5.79
C THR A 459 3.78 -27.15 6.34
N LYS A 460 2.63 -27.81 6.26
CA LYS A 460 2.40 -29.21 6.67
C LYS A 460 2.46 -30.20 5.50
N GLY A 461 2.81 -29.73 4.29
CA GLY A 461 2.81 -30.59 3.10
C GLY A 461 1.41 -30.87 2.54
N GLU A 462 0.34 -30.30 3.11
CA GLU A 462 -1.03 -30.49 2.65
C GLU A 462 -1.36 -29.54 1.50
N ILE A 463 -2.12 -30.03 0.52
CA ILE A 463 -2.64 -29.21 -0.57
C ILE A 463 -3.80 -28.38 -0.03
N ASP A 464 -3.67 -27.05 -0.07
CA ASP A 464 -4.72 -26.10 0.34
C ASP A 464 -4.91 -25.01 -0.71
N TYR A 465 -6.13 -24.47 -0.79
CA TYR A 465 -6.40 -23.32 -1.65
C TYR A 465 -5.97 -22.03 -0.96
N ARG A 466 -5.10 -21.28 -1.64
CA ARG A 466 -4.64 -19.97 -1.16
C ARG A 466 -5.07 -18.89 -2.12
N GLN A 467 -5.57 -17.81 -1.56
CA GLN A 467 -5.80 -16.60 -2.32
C GLN A 467 -4.46 -15.90 -2.56
N VAL A 468 -3.99 -15.94 -3.80
CA VAL A 468 -2.70 -15.35 -4.19
C VAL A 468 -2.98 -14.15 -5.07
N MET A 469 -2.31 -13.05 -4.82
CA MET A 469 -2.32 -11.94 -5.75
C MET A 469 -1.58 -12.33 -7.02
N LYS A 470 -2.25 -12.22 -8.16
CA LYS A 470 -1.68 -12.55 -9.48
C LYS A 470 -1.27 -11.30 -10.25
N ASP A 471 -2.19 -10.37 -10.37
CA ASP A 471 -2.07 -9.23 -11.25
C ASP A 471 -2.63 -7.98 -10.60
N TRP A 472 -2.27 -6.84 -11.16
CA TRP A 472 -2.93 -5.57 -10.91
C TRP A 472 -4.14 -5.42 -11.83
N LYS A 473 -5.25 -4.95 -11.28
CA LYS A 473 -6.40 -4.47 -12.03
C LYS A 473 -6.45 -2.93 -11.97
N GLU A 474 -7.23 -2.32 -12.86
CA GLU A 474 -7.33 -0.85 -12.94
C GLU A 474 -5.94 -0.19 -13.06
N LEU A 475 -5.05 -0.82 -13.82
CA LEU A 475 -3.65 -0.42 -13.93
C LEU A 475 -3.46 1.05 -14.30
N PRO A 476 -4.23 1.65 -15.22
CA PRO A 476 -4.10 3.08 -15.53
C PRO A 476 -4.46 3.98 -14.34
N ALA A 477 -5.49 3.66 -13.57
CA ALA A 477 -5.85 4.43 -12.37
C ALA A 477 -4.76 4.33 -11.32
N LEU A 478 -4.17 3.14 -11.14
CA LEU A 478 -3.03 2.95 -10.25
C LEU A 478 -1.80 3.72 -10.75
N GLN A 479 -1.50 3.68 -12.05
CA GLN A 479 -0.40 4.44 -12.66
C GLN A 479 -0.58 5.94 -12.46
N ASN A 480 -1.80 6.47 -12.61
CA ASN A 480 -2.12 7.85 -12.30
C ASN A 480 -1.74 8.21 -10.87
N LEU A 481 -2.20 7.42 -9.92
CA LEU A 481 -1.94 7.62 -8.51
C LEU A 481 -0.43 7.53 -8.20
N LEU A 482 0.26 6.56 -8.77
CA LEU A 482 1.70 6.37 -8.58
C LEU A 482 2.50 7.53 -9.17
N THR A 483 2.25 7.90 -10.40
CA THR A 483 3.02 8.97 -11.07
C THR A 483 2.71 10.35 -10.54
N GLU A 484 1.60 10.54 -9.86
CA GLU A 484 1.33 11.78 -9.14
C GLU A 484 2.35 12.01 -8.01
N PHE A 485 2.76 10.95 -7.29
CA PHE A 485 3.61 11.04 -6.12
C PHE A 485 5.02 10.47 -6.31
N ILE A 486 5.22 9.56 -7.26
CA ILE A 486 6.46 8.82 -7.44
C ILE A 486 7.16 9.30 -8.70
N ASP A 487 8.40 9.73 -8.54
CA ASP A 487 9.31 10.06 -9.60
C ASP A 487 10.33 8.93 -9.75
N LYS A 488 10.30 8.24 -10.89
CA LYS A 488 11.17 7.10 -11.16
C LYS A 488 12.18 7.45 -12.23
N VAL A 489 13.45 7.23 -11.92
CA VAL A 489 14.55 7.34 -12.88
C VAL A 489 15.44 6.12 -12.74
N ASP A 490 15.58 5.35 -13.81
CA ASP A 490 16.48 4.20 -13.84
C ASP A 490 17.90 4.60 -14.26
N GLY A 491 18.83 3.64 -14.14
CA GLY A 491 20.23 3.90 -14.44
C GLY A 491 20.52 4.09 -15.93
N GLU A 492 19.69 3.55 -16.82
CA GLU A 492 19.82 3.69 -18.27
C GLU A 492 19.36 5.07 -18.71
N GLU A 493 18.21 5.51 -18.23
CA GLU A 493 17.67 6.86 -18.43
C GLU A 493 18.65 7.93 -17.91
N ALA A 494 19.25 7.69 -16.76
CA ALA A 494 20.26 8.55 -16.16
C ALA A 494 21.64 8.44 -16.85
N ARG A 495 21.80 7.58 -17.84
CA ARG A 495 23.07 7.30 -18.55
C ARG A 495 24.23 6.94 -17.61
N ILE A 496 23.95 6.17 -16.56
CA ILE A 496 24.97 5.73 -15.61
C ILE A 496 25.76 4.58 -16.22
N ILE A 497 27.07 4.76 -16.33
CA ILE A 497 27.96 3.69 -16.75
C ILE A 497 28.17 2.74 -15.55
N ARG A 498 27.64 1.54 -15.66
CA ARG A 498 27.82 0.50 -14.65
C ARG A 498 28.93 -0.47 -15.06
N PRO A 499 29.76 -0.94 -14.13
CA PRO A 499 30.72 -2.00 -14.42
C PRO A 499 29.99 -3.27 -14.83
N LYS A 500 30.55 -4.02 -15.75
CA LYS A 500 30.02 -5.33 -16.16
C LYS A 500 30.06 -6.28 -14.97
N LYS A 501 28.90 -6.89 -14.68
CA LYS A 501 28.80 -7.91 -13.64
C LYS A 501 29.14 -9.27 -14.23
N PHE A 502 30.16 -9.92 -13.69
CA PHE A 502 30.44 -11.31 -13.93
C PHE A 502 30.00 -12.11 -12.71
N SER A 503 29.04 -12.99 -12.89
CA SER A 503 28.57 -13.86 -11.81
C SER A 503 29.16 -15.24 -11.99
N HIS A 504 29.89 -15.71 -10.98
CA HIS A 504 30.37 -17.08 -10.90
C HIS A 504 29.57 -17.79 -9.82
N VAL A 505 28.81 -18.81 -10.21
CA VAL A 505 28.12 -19.68 -9.28
C VAL A 505 29.06 -20.84 -8.97
N LYS A 506 29.39 -21.02 -7.70
CA LYS A 506 30.13 -22.18 -7.22
C LYS A 506 29.22 -23.00 -6.34
N GLU A 507 28.84 -24.16 -6.84
CA GLU A 507 28.08 -25.13 -6.05
C GLU A 507 29.06 -25.82 -5.10
N LEU A 508 28.66 -25.93 -3.86
CA LEU A 508 29.39 -26.61 -2.79
C LEU A 508 28.48 -27.66 -2.17
N ASP A 509 29.02 -28.84 -1.98
CA ASP A 509 28.33 -29.88 -1.23
C ASP A 509 28.16 -29.45 0.23
N LEU A 510 27.02 -29.78 0.79
CA LEU A 510 26.76 -29.55 2.21
C LEU A 510 27.77 -30.35 3.04
N SER A 511 28.37 -29.71 4.02
CA SER A 511 29.18 -30.39 5.00
C SER A 511 28.36 -31.43 5.79
N PRO A 512 29.00 -32.49 6.35
CA PRO A 512 28.28 -33.48 7.13
C PRO A 512 27.46 -32.90 8.31
N LEU A 513 27.95 -31.79 8.89
CA LEU A 513 27.24 -31.08 9.95
C LEU A 513 26.00 -30.35 9.43
N GLN A 514 26.11 -29.68 8.28
CA GLN A 514 24.98 -29.01 7.65
C GLN A 514 23.87 -29.99 7.24
N LYS A 515 24.26 -31.17 6.69
CA LYS A 515 23.28 -32.23 6.39
C LYS A 515 22.55 -32.70 7.63
N LYS A 516 23.27 -32.95 8.73
CA LYS A 516 22.64 -33.34 10.00
C LYS A 516 21.70 -32.28 10.57
N ILE A 517 22.06 -30.99 10.44
CA ILE A 517 21.20 -29.88 10.90
C ILE A 517 19.93 -29.84 10.03
N MET A 518 20.05 -29.95 8.72
CA MET A 518 18.89 -29.98 7.82
C MET A 518 17.96 -31.14 8.11
N GLU A 519 18.52 -32.35 8.27
CA GLU A 519 17.75 -33.56 8.63
C GLU A 519 17.02 -33.37 9.97
N ALA A 520 17.68 -32.80 10.98
CA ALA A 520 17.07 -32.53 12.27
C ALA A 520 15.98 -31.44 12.21
N GLU A 521 16.16 -30.40 11.38
CA GLU A 521 15.13 -29.39 11.16
C GLU A 521 13.94 -29.93 10.37
N GLU A 522 14.16 -30.78 9.37
CA GLU A 522 13.10 -31.47 8.62
C GLU A 522 12.30 -32.39 9.56
N GLU A 523 12.98 -33.17 10.40
CA GLU A 523 12.34 -34.03 11.39
C GLU A 523 11.57 -33.20 12.44
N HIS A 524 12.13 -32.08 12.90
CA HIS A 524 11.44 -31.17 13.81
C HIS A 524 10.21 -30.54 13.16
N MET A 525 10.29 -30.11 11.90
CA MET A 525 9.14 -29.60 11.14
C MET A 525 8.05 -30.67 10.95
N MET A 526 8.42 -31.90 10.67
CA MET A 526 7.44 -33.00 10.58
C MET A 526 6.78 -33.28 11.94
N ASN A 527 7.54 -33.33 13.02
CA ASN A 527 7.00 -33.57 14.36
C ASN A 527 6.13 -32.43 14.90
N VAL A 528 6.44 -31.16 14.57
CA VAL A 528 5.60 -30.00 14.92
C VAL A 528 4.31 -29.97 14.08
N THR A 529 4.26 -30.68 12.96
CA THR A 529 3.07 -30.78 12.12
C THR A 529 2.13 -31.92 12.52
N GLU A 530 2.59 -32.87 13.34
CA GLU A 530 1.77 -33.98 13.87
C GLU A 530 1.10 -33.65 15.22
N ASN A 531 1.52 -32.58 15.93
CA ASN A 531 0.91 -32.05 17.15
C ASN A 531 0.20 -30.73 16.88
#